data_b653200179a7d4073eb770cb6700b5ae
#
_entry.id   b653200179a7d4073eb770cb6700b5ae
#
_cell.length_a   1.000
_cell.length_b   1.000
_cell.length_c   1.000
_cell.angle_alpha   90.00
_cell.angle_beta   90.00
_cell.angle_gamma   90.00
#
_symmetry.space_group_name_H-M   'P 1'
#
loop_
_entity.id
_entity.type
_entity.pdbx_description
1 polymer ?
#
loop_
_entity_poly.entity_id
_entity_poly.type
_entity_poly.pdbx_seq_one_letter_code
_entity_poly.pdbx_strand_id
1 'polypeptide(L)'
;MRVYYEEQFGPVIPIVPFSNDEEVIRYVLNSNFGQQVSIFGTDSKRVAALMDAFVNQVGRINLNAQAQRGPDSFPFNGRKDSAEGTLSVSDALRVFSIRTLVATRNTDSNKQMISNIIRNRESAFLSTDYIF
;
A
#
# COMPACT_ATOMS: atom_id res chain seq x y z
N MET A 1 21.83 9.12 19.56
CA MET A 1 20.79 9.69 20.43
C MET A 1 19.57 8.78 20.37
N ARG A 2 18.88 8.55 21.48
CA ARG A 2 17.67 7.68 21.52
C ARG A 2 16.58 8.14 20.52
N VAL A 3 16.37 9.43 20.40
CA VAL A 3 15.43 10.07 19.48
C VAL A 3 15.62 9.67 18.00
N TYR A 4 16.77 9.12 17.64
CA TYR A 4 17.07 8.65 16.30
C TYR A 4 16.51 7.24 15.99
N TYR A 5 16.32 6.43 17.03
CA TYR A 5 15.92 5.03 16.89
C TYR A 5 14.57 4.70 17.53
N GLU A 6 14.15 5.50 18.52
CA GLU A 6 12.90 5.27 19.24
C GLU A 6 11.75 6.05 18.63
N GLU A 7 10.59 5.45 18.61
CA GLU A 7 9.35 6.10 18.16
C GLU A 7 9.00 7.29 19.07
N GLN A 8 8.68 8.42 18.45
CA GLN A 8 8.40 9.66 19.15
C GLN A 8 6.90 9.83 19.37
N PHE A 9 6.49 10.05 20.61
CA PHE A 9 5.11 10.38 21.01
C PHE A 9 4.94 11.79 21.55
N GLY A 10 5.99 12.61 21.51
CA GLY A 10 6.01 13.98 22.02
C GLY A 10 6.21 15.03 20.91
N PRO A 11 6.25 16.31 21.27
CA PRO A 11 6.41 17.41 20.30
C PRO A 11 7.88 17.58 19.85
N VAL A 12 8.55 16.50 19.50
CA VAL A 12 9.94 16.48 19.02
C VAL A 12 10.01 15.85 17.66
N ILE A 13 10.54 16.56 16.68
CA ILE A 13 10.75 16.08 15.32
C ILE A 13 12.24 16.06 15.04
N PRO A 14 12.89 14.91 14.91
CA PRO A 14 14.29 14.82 14.53
C PRO A 14 14.49 15.22 13.06
N ILE A 15 15.45 16.11 12.82
CA ILE A 15 15.85 16.51 11.48
C ILE A 15 17.31 16.12 11.30
N VAL A 16 17.59 15.29 10.29
CA VAL A 16 18.92 14.77 10.01
C VAL A 16 19.29 15.09 8.57
N PRO A 17 20.36 15.85 8.32
CA PRO A 17 20.88 16.04 6.96
C PRO A 17 21.51 14.74 6.45
N PHE A 18 21.45 14.51 5.15
CA PHE A 18 22.14 13.41 4.48
C PHE A 18 22.88 13.92 3.24
N SER A 19 23.96 13.23 2.89
CA SER A 19 24.83 13.63 1.76
C SER A 19 24.51 12.85 0.48
N ASN A 20 23.93 11.66 0.61
CA ASN A 20 23.56 10.79 -0.51
C ASN A 20 22.34 9.92 -0.14
N ASP A 21 21.69 9.38 -1.15
CA ASP A 21 20.45 8.60 -0.98
C ASP A 21 20.70 7.27 -0.27
N GLU A 22 21.91 6.70 -0.36
CA GLU A 22 22.25 5.45 0.33
C GLU A 22 22.16 5.56 1.84
N GLU A 23 22.47 6.73 2.40
CA GLU A 23 22.32 6.98 3.83
C GLU A 23 20.86 6.86 4.26
N VAL A 24 19.96 7.44 3.47
CA VAL A 24 18.50 7.39 3.72
C VAL A 24 17.98 5.98 3.55
N ILE A 25 18.36 5.30 2.48
CA ILE A 25 17.97 3.91 2.22
C ILE A 25 18.42 3.01 3.37
N ARG A 26 19.66 3.14 3.80
CA ARG A 26 20.22 2.36 4.92
C ARG A 26 19.48 2.65 6.23
N TYR A 27 19.13 3.91 6.48
CA TYR A 27 18.33 4.27 7.65
C TYR A 27 16.96 3.57 7.64
N VAL A 28 16.24 3.63 6.51
CA VAL A 28 14.95 2.96 6.37
C VAL A 28 15.07 1.44 6.47
N LEU A 29 16.09 0.83 5.86
CA LEU A 29 16.33 -0.61 5.95
C LEU A 29 16.57 -1.08 7.39
N ASN A 30 17.33 -0.33 8.17
CA ASN A 30 17.69 -0.66 9.55
C ASN A 30 16.63 -0.24 10.57
N SER A 31 15.65 0.58 10.19
CA SER A 31 14.56 0.98 11.06
C SER A 31 13.60 -0.19 11.31
N ASN A 32 13.13 -0.32 12.54
CA ASN A 32 12.08 -1.27 12.89
C ASN A 32 10.69 -0.81 12.42
N PHE A 33 10.54 0.43 11.98
CA PHE A 33 9.26 1.01 11.59
C PHE A 33 9.10 1.05 10.07
N GLY A 34 7.90 0.75 9.60
CA GLY A 34 7.62 0.68 8.17
C GLY A 34 6.17 1.01 7.83
N GLN A 35 5.59 2.04 8.46
CA GLN A 35 4.22 2.41 8.13
C GLN A 35 4.16 3.28 6.88
N GLN A 36 4.79 4.44 6.88
CA GLN A 36 4.76 5.37 5.77
C GLN A 36 6.10 6.08 5.57
N VAL A 37 6.37 6.44 4.33
CA VAL A 37 7.42 7.38 3.95
C VAL A 37 6.85 8.45 3.02
N SER A 38 7.33 9.69 3.15
CA SER A 38 7.02 10.77 2.22
C SER A 38 8.30 11.20 1.53
N ILE A 39 8.27 11.23 0.20
CA ILE A 39 9.38 11.66 -0.65
C ILE A 39 8.97 12.98 -1.30
N PHE A 40 9.76 14.03 -1.09
CA PHE A 40 9.58 15.33 -1.72
C PHE A 40 10.68 15.58 -2.72
N GLY A 41 10.33 15.83 -3.97
CA GLY A 41 11.29 16.05 -5.04
C GLY A 41 10.66 16.18 -6.42
N THR A 42 11.47 16.59 -7.38
CA THR A 42 11.05 16.78 -8.79
C THR A 42 11.85 15.93 -9.78
N ASP A 43 12.95 15.32 -9.34
CA ASP A 43 13.73 14.41 -10.18
C ASP A 43 13.08 13.03 -10.19
N SER A 44 12.41 12.71 -11.29
CA SER A 44 11.65 11.47 -11.45
C SER A 44 12.54 10.21 -11.37
N LYS A 45 13.78 10.26 -11.84
CA LYS A 45 14.68 9.09 -11.79
C LYS A 45 15.12 8.80 -10.36
N ARG A 46 15.50 9.85 -9.63
CA ARG A 46 15.89 9.74 -8.23
C ARG A 46 14.73 9.30 -7.36
N VAL A 47 13.54 9.88 -7.57
CA VAL A 47 12.32 9.50 -6.86
C VAL A 47 11.95 8.04 -7.13
N ALA A 48 12.00 7.58 -8.39
CA ALA A 48 11.74 6.19 -8.75
C ALA A 48 12.70 5.22 -8.05
N ALA A 49 14.00 5.52 -8.04
CA ALA A 49 14.99 4.69 -7.35
C ALA A 49 14.72 4.58 -5.85
N LEU A 50 14.31 5.67 -5.19
CA LEU A 50 13.91 5.65 -3.79
C LEU A 50 12.61 4.85 -3.57
N MET A 51 11.63 4.95 -4.48
CA MET A 51 10.41 4.15 -4.42
C MET A 51 10.74 2.66 -4.49
N ASP A 52 11.58 2.24 -5.43
CA ASP A 52 11.98 0.84 -5.58
C ASP A 52 12.71 0.31 -4.33
N ALA A 53 13.52 1.15 -3.70
CA ALA A 53 14.20 0.80 -2.46
C ALA A 53 13.21 0.64 -1.27
N PHE A 54 12.13 1.42 -1.24
CA PHE A 54 11.22 1.48 -0.10
C PHE A 54 9.96 0.62 -0.24
N VAL A 55 9.60 0.16 -1.43
CA VAL A 55 8.36 -0.58 -1.70
C VAL A 55 8.16 -1.80 -0.78
N ASN A 56 9.25 -2.44 -0.38
CA ASN A 56 9.22 -3.59 0.54
C ASN A 56 9.52 -3.21 2.00
N GLN A 57 9.71 -1.95 2.32
CA GLN A 57 10.07 -1.48 3.65
C GLN A 57 8.91 -0.79 4.38
N VAL A 58 7.99 -0.21 3.63
CA VAL A 58 6.88 0.57 4.18
C VAL A 58 5.55 0.14 3.58
N GLY A 59 4.47 0.40 4.28
CA GLY A 59 3.11 0.14 3.81
C GLY A 59 2.58 1.20 2.84
N ARG A 60 3.15 2.40 2.84
CA ARG A 60 2.73 3.50 1.96
C ARG A 60 3.88 4.43 1.63
N ILE A 61 3.97 4.80 0.36
CA ILE A 61 4.88 5.85 -0.13
C ILE A 61 4.03 7.03 -0.60
N ASN A 62 4.27 8.21 -0.03
CA ASN A 62 3.61 9.46 -0.43
C ASN A 62 4.59 10.28 -1.27
N LEU A 63 4.15 10.78 -2.42
CA LEU A 63 4.97 11.61 -3.29
C LEU A 63 4.50 13.07 -3.20
N ASN A 64 5.41 13.96 -2.82
CA ASN A 64 5.13 15.39 -2.63
C ASN A 64 3.86 15.64 -1.78
N ALA A 65 3.61 14.75 -0.84
CA ALA A 65 2.46 14.77 0.05
C ALA A 65 2.85 14.36 1.45
N GLN A 66 2.15 14.89 2.43
CA GLN A 66 2.35 14.50 3.83
C GLN A 66 1.89 13.06 4.09
N ALA A 67 2.43 12.44 5.11
CA ALA A 67 1.94 11.17 5.63
C ALA A 67 0.53 11.36 6.22
N GLN A 68 -0.41 10.52 5.80
CA GLN A 68 -1.80 10.59 6.26
C GLN A 68 -2.48 9.23 6.11
N ARG A 69 -3.57 9.01 6.83
CA ARG A 69 -4.32 7.76 6.77
C ARG A 69 -5.23 7.67 5.54
N GLY A 70 -5.97 8.70 5.25
CA GLY A 70 -7.00 8.71 4.19
C GLY A 70 -6.44 8.63 2.76
N PRO A 71 -7.32 8.42 1.78
CA PRO A 71 -8.74 8.12 1.95
C PRO A 71 -9.00 6.68 2.45
N ASP A 72 -10.18 6.42 3.02
CA ASP A 72 -10.52 5.10 3.60
C ASP A 72 -10.62 3.97 2.56
N SER A 73 -10.74 4.32 1.29
CA SER A 73 -10.68 3.38 0.17
C SER A 73 -9.26 2.83 -0.10
N PHE A 74 -8.23 3.48 0.43
CA PHE A 74 -6.86 3.02 0.27
C PHE A 74 -6.53 1.96 1.32
N PRO A 75 -5.69 0.96 0.99
CA PRO A 75 -5.23 0.01 1.96
C PRO A 75 -4.45 0.72 3.07
N PHE A 76 -4.74 0.37 4.31
CA PHE A 76 -4.01 0.82 5.49
C PHE A 76 -3.24 -0.36 6.07
N ASN A 77 -1.98 -0.39 5.81
CA ASN A 77 -1.07 -1.44 6.24
C ASN A 77 0.24 -0.84 6.76
N GLY A 78 0.99 -1.66 7.45
CA GLY A 78 2.34 -1.38 7.88
C GLY A 78 3.25 -2.56 7.54
N ARG A 79 4.52 -2.35 7.75
CA ARG A 79 5.53 -3.39 7.66
C ARG A 79 6.39 -3.35 8.91
N LYS A 80 7.18 -4.38 9.11
CA LYS A 80 8.05 -4.51 10.28
C LYS A 80 7.22 -4.43 11.58
N ASP A 81 7.67 -3.67 12.57
CA ASP A 81 6.98 -3.55 13.85
C ASP A 81 5.78 -2.55 13.81
N SER A 82 5.52 -1.91 12.68
CA SER A 82 4.46 -0.90 12.59
C SER A 82 3.06 -1.48 12.50
N ALA A 83 2.85 -2.62 11.86
CA ALA A 83 1.58 -3.34 11.83
C ALA A 83 1.74 -4.73 11.22
N GLU A 84 0.84 -5.64 11.61
CA GLU A 84 0.62 -6.92 10.95
C GLU A 84 -0.65 -6.86 10.11
N GLY A 85 -0.54 -7.26 8.83
CA GLY A 85 -1.66 -7.32 7.90
C GLY A 85 -2.19 -5.97 7.43
N THR A 86 -3.36 -5.99 6.83
CA THR A 86 -4.02 -4.82 6.24
C THR A 86 -5.27 -4.46 7.02
N LEU A 87 -5.42 -3.21 7.39
CA LEU A 87 -6.47 -2.68 8.27
C LEU A 87 -7.46 -1.73 7.53
N SER A 88 -7.55 -1.79 6.22
CA SER A 88 -8.55 -0.99 5.49
C SER A 88 -9.96 -1.53 5.70
N VAL A 89 -10.97 -0.66 5.58
CA VAL A 89 -12.38 -1.06 5.71
C VAL A 89 -12.73 -2.18 4.74
N SER A 90 -12.32 -2.06 3.49
CA SER A 90 -12.56 -3.07 2.45
C SER A 90 -11.90 -4.43 2.78
N ASP A 91 -10.66 -4.40 3.28
CA ASP A 91 -9.96 -5.64 3.62
C ASP A 91 -10.51 -6.26 4.91
N ALA A 92 -10.91 -5.44 5.89
CA ALA A 92 -11.58 -5.93 7.09
C ALA A 92 -12.90 -6.65 6.74
N LEU A 93 -13.71 -6.07 5.88
CA LEU A 93 -14.93 -6.72 5.40
C LEU A 93 -14.64 -8.03 4.66
N ARG A 94 -13.57 -8.09 3.88
CA ARG A 94 -13.15 -9.30 3.17
C ARG A 94 -12.73 -10.43 4.12
N VAL A 95 -12.08 -10.12 5.23
CA VAL A 95 -11.69 -11.12 6.23
C VAL A 95 -12.91 -11.80 6.87
N PHE A 96 -14.00 -11.06 7.06
CA PHE A 96 -15.26 -11.60 7.59
C PHE A 96 -16.19 -12.19 6.53
N SER A 97 -15.73 -12.30 5.28
CA SER A 97 -16.52 -12.82 4.15
C SER A 97 -15.88 -14.08 3.58
N ILE A 98 -16.70 -15.04 3.21
CA ILE A 98 -16.26 -16.22 2.46
C ILE A 98 -16.47 -15.91 0.97
N ARG A 99 -15.39 -15.96 0.20
CA ARG A 99 -15.44 -15.71 -1.24
C ARG A 99 -15.73 -16.98 -2.00
N THR A 100 -16.62 -16.88 -2.97
CA THR A 100 -16.84 -17.91 -3.97
C THR A 100 -16.22 -17.47 -5.30
N LEU A 101 -15.36 -18.30 -5.86
CA LEU A 101 -14.76 -18.08 -7.16
C LEU A 101 -15.63 -18.70 -8.25
N VAL A 102 -15.96 -17.92 -9.27
CA VAL A 102 -16.53 -18.42 -10.52
C VAL A 102 -15.40 -18.53 -11.53
N ALA A 103 -15.10 -19.72 -11.97
CA ALA A 103 -14.04 -20.00 -12.94
C ALA A 103 -14.62 -20.63 -14.20
N THR A 104 -14.01 -20.31 -15.35
CA THR A 104 -14.40 -20.90 -16.64
C THR A 104 -13.17 -21.12 -17.52
N ARG A 105 -13.32 -21.96 -18.55
CA ARG A 105 -12.27 -22.13 -19.57
C ARG A 105 -12.20 -20.87 -20.44
N ASN A 106 -10.99 -20.53 -20.86
CA ASN A 106 -10.73 -19.38 -21.73
C ASN A 106 -11.12 -19.69 -23.19
N THR A 107 -12.42 -19.73 -23.45
CA THR A 107 -13.02 -19.86 -24.79
C THR A 107 -13.85 -18.63 -25.10
N ASP A 108 -14.02 -18.29 -26.38
CA ASP A 108 -14.79 -17.13 -26.79
C ASP A 108 -16.26 -17.21 -26.36
N SER A 109 -16.84 -18.39 -26.42
CA SER A 109 -18.20 -18.68 -25.96
C SER A 109 -18.35 -18.35 -24.46
N ASN A 110 -17.41 -18.80 -23.61
CA ASN A 110 -17.47 -18.58 -22.19
C ASN A 110 -17.21 -17.10 -21.82
N LYS A 111 -16.29 -16.46 -22.55
CA LYS A 111 -16.06 -15.00 -22.40
C LYS A 111 -17.32 -14.21 -22.69
N GLN A 112 -18.01 -14.56 -23.78
CA GLN A 112 -19.25 -13.89 -24.16
C GLN A 112 -20.34 -14.12 -23.12
N MET A 113 -20.49 -15.33 -22.62
CA MET A 113 -21.47 -15.66 -21.57
C MET A 113 -21.21 -14.87 -20.29
N ILE A 114 -19.99 -14.88 -19.77
CA ILE A 114 -19.63 -14.10 -18.57
C ILE A 114 -19.82 -12.59 -18.78
N SER A 115 -19.43 -12.10 -19.96
CA SER A 115 -19.63 -10.70 -20.32
C SER A 115 -21.11 -10.30 -20.31
N ASN A 116 -21.98 -11.16 -20.82
CA ASN A 116 -23.43 -10.92 -20.82
C ASN A 116 -24.00 -10.89 -19.40
N ILE A 117 -23.64 -11.88 -18.57
CA ILE A 117 -24.07 -11.95 -17.16
C ILE A 117 -23.71 -10.66 -16.42
N ILE A 118 -22.47 -10.18 -16.60
CA ILE A 118 -21.99 -8.97 -15.93
C ILE A 118 -22.69 -7.72 -16.46
N ARG A 119 -22.72 -7.55 -17.79
CA ARG A 119 -23.29 -6.35 -18.43
C ARG A 119 -24.79 -6.18 -18.16
N ASN A 120 -25.51 -7.28 -18.15
CA ASN A 120 -26.95 -7.29 -17.95
C ASN A 120 -27.33 -7.41 -16.47
N ARG A 121 -26.33 -7.51 -15.56
CA ARG A 121 -26.57 -7.72 -14.13
C ARG A 121 -27.49 -8.92 -13.85
N GLU A 122 -27.30 -10.00 -14.60
CA GLU A 122 -28.10 -11.23 -14.48
C GLU A 122 -27.81 -11.99 -13.18
N SER A 123 -26.62 -11.81 -12.61
CA SER A 123 -26.26 -12.37 -11.31
C SER A 123 -26.27 -11.27 -10.24
N ALA A 124 -26.93 -11.53 -9.13
CA ALA A 124 -26.89 -10.64 -7.95
C ALA A 124 -25.57 -10.72 -7.18
N PHE A 125 -24.74 -11.74 -7.43
CA PHE A 125 -23.52 -12.02 -6.66
C PHE A 125 -22.25 -11.84 -7.48
N LEU A 126 -22.31 -11.95 -8.81
CA LEU A 126 -21.14 -11.77 -9.66
C LEU A 126 -20.89 -10.28 -9.91
N SER A 127 -19.81 -9.77 -9.38
CA SER A 127 -19.38 -8.38 -9.53
C SER A 127 -17.95 -8.32 -10.05
N THR A 128 -17.65 -7.31 -10.86
CA THR A 128 -16.29 -6.97 -11.30
C THR A 128 -15.66 -5.86 -10.47
N ASP A 129 -16.38 -5.32 -9.49
CA ASP A 129 -15.93 -4.16 -8.70
C ASP A 129 -14.69 -4.48 -7.84
N TYR A 130 -14.32 -5.76 -7.76
CA TYR A 130 -13.19 -6.26 -6.99
C TYR A 130 -12.15 -7.03 -7.82
N ILE A 131 -12.18 -6.87 -9.14
CA ILE A 131 -11.11 -7.39 -10.02
C ILE A 131 -10.00 -6.32 -10.02
N PHE A 132 -8.91 -6.62 -9.37
CA PHE A 132 -7.67 -5.85 -9.38
C PHE A 132 -6.62 -6.57 -10.23
#